data_99f04f4cfe4d20e317d50501458232a5
#
_entry.id   99f04f4cfe4d20e317d50501458232a5
#
_cell.length_a   1.000
_cell.length_b   1.000
_cell.length_c   1.000
_cell.angle_alpha   90.00
_cell.angle_beta   90.00
_cell.angle_gamma   90.00
#
_symmetry.space_group_name_H-M   'P 1'
#
loop_
_entity.id
_entity.type
_entity.pdbx_description
1 polymer ?
#
loop_
_entity_poly.entity_id
_entity_poly.type
_entity_poly.pdbx_seq_one_letter_code
_entity_poly.pdbx_strand_id
1 'polypeptide(L)'
;MGHSHSQCGHQGRVILQDFAWSMKGRCWLFGHDIPHMGGVVPMRIVSEMRTDPKDIIEHLFEGAIPEFHKLCRPGDLIVTGRNFGMGAKMQGYIAMKALGLGLVCESMSFLAYREAIGIGLPVLTGCTGISSACNQMDELSVNFQTGLFTNITQNRDYQFEPVPSALQDVLSCGGTTAWLNQWWQQKKANLQTA
;
A
#
# COMPACT_ATOMS: atom_id res chain seq x y z
N MET A 1 41.30 25.51 8.67
CA MET A 1 41.33 24.23 7.93
C MET A 1 39.91 23.77 7.78
N GLY A 2 39.32 24.01 6.61
CA GLY A 2 37.92 23.71 6.34
C GLY A 2 37.73 22.30 5.86
N HIS A 3 36.80 21.58 6.44
CA HIS A 3 36.33 20.30 5.90
C HIS A 3 35.14 20.56 5.00
N SER A 4 35.37 20.41 3.70
CA SER A 4 34.35 20.44 2.68
C SER A 4 33.50 19.17 2.76
N HIS A 5 32.21 19.33 3.08
CA HIS A 5 31.22 18.27 2.88
C HIS A 5 30.93 18.17 1.38
N SER A 6 31.33 17.06 0.78
CA SER A 6 30.98 16.73 -0.58
C SER A 6 29.47 16.48 -0.68
N GLN A 7 28.77 17.39 -1.34
CA GLN A 7 27.38 17.20 -1.78
C GLN A 7 27.37 16.11 -2.85
N CYS A 8 26.75 14.99 -2.56
CA CYS A 8 26.44 13.94 -3.52
C CYS A 8 25.36 14.51 -4.47
N GLY A 9 25.73 14.75 -5.72
CA GLY A 9 24.88 15.39 -6.72
C GLY A 9 23.69 14.52 -7.09
N HIS A 10 22.49 15.04 -6.85
CA HIS A 10 21.25 14.55 -7.42
C HIS A 10 21.13 15.07 -8.85
N GLN A 11 21.65 14.31 -9.83
CA GLN A 11 21.35 14.57 -11.24
C GLN A 11 20.48 13.44 -11.80
N GLY A 12 19.32 13.81 -12.31
CA GLY A 12 18.44 12.93 -13.10
C GLY A 12 17.14 12.53 -12.41
N ARG A 13 16.37 13.49 -11.92
CA ARG A 13 14.99 13.22 -11.46
C ARG A 13 14.10 12.95 -12.67
N VAL A 14 13.89 11.69 -13.01
CA VAL A 14 12.76 11.29 -13.87
C VAL A 14 11.49 11.73 -13.14
N ILE A 15 10.60 12.41 -13.83
CA ILE A 15 9.29 12.81 -13.28
C ILE A 15 8.51 11.52 -13.02
N LEU A 16 8.60 11.05 -11.79
CA LEU A 16 7.74 9.97 -11.26
C LEU A 16 6.36 10.57 -11.09
N GLN A 17 5.31 9.87 -11.49
CA GLN A 17 3.97 10.20 -10.99
C GLN A 17 4.09 10.30 -9.47
N ASP A 18 3.71 11.45 -8.89
CA ASP A 18 3.85 11.66 -7.47
C ASP A 18 3.08 10.55 -6.74
N PHE A 19 3.81 9.67 -6.06
CA PHE A 19 3.19 8.66 -5.21
C PHE A 19 2.40 9.37 -4.12
N ALA A 20 1.13 9.01 -3.97
CA ALA A 20 0.24 9.63 -3.01
C ALA A 20 0.60 9.18 -1.58
N TRP A 21 1.59 9.86 -0.98
CA TRP A 21 1.97 9.61 0.42
C TRP A 21 0.87 9.93 1.42
N SER A 22 -0.04 10.84 1.06
CA SER A 22 -1.20 11.18 1.88
C SER A 22 -2.46 10.78 1.15
N MET A 23 -3.33 10.07 1.83
CA MET A 23 -4.64 9.67 1.34
C MET A 23 -5.72 10.14 2.30
N LYS A 24 -6.85 10.58 1.72
CA LYS A 24 -8.04 10.98 2.46
C LYS A 24 -9.26 10.34 1.82
N GLY A 25 -10.04 9.62 2.63
CA GLY A 25 -11.22 8.92 2.17
C GLY A 25 -11.96 8.21 3.28
N ARG A 26 -12.90 7.35 2.91
CA ARG A 26 -13.75 6.62 3.85
C ARG A 26 -13.04 5.38 4.39
N CYS A 27 -13.39 5.03 5.61
CA CYS A 27 -12.99 3.80 6.27
C CYS A 27 -13.82 2.61 5.77
N TRP A 28 -13.15 1.60 5.25
CA TRP A 28 -13.71 0.27 5.05
C TRP A 28 -13.14 -0.64 6.13
N LEU A 29 -13.92 -0.82 7.19
CA LEU A 29 -13.46 -1.56 8.37
C LEU A 29 -13.72 -3.06 8.20
N PHE A 30 -12.64 -3.84 8.33
CA PHE A 30 -12.66 -5.30 8.37
C PHE A 30 -12.10 -5.81 9.70
N GLY A 31 -12.45 -7.05 10.05
CA GLY A 31 -12.02 -7.68 11.28
C GLY A 31 -10.56 -8.17 11.31
N HIS A 32 -10.32 -9.12 12.21
CA HIS A 32 -9.05 -9.83 12.34
C HIS A 32 -9.01 -11.06 11.44
N ASP A 33 -7.79 -11.58 11.23
CA ASP A 33 -7.55 -12.89 10.63
C ASP A 33 -8.14 -13.05 9.21
N ILE A 34 -8.10 -11.98 8.40
CA ILE A 34 -8.59 -11.98 7.03
C ILE A 34 -7.57 -12.69 6.13
N PRO A 35 -7.87 -13.92 5.63
CA PRO A 35 -6.96 -14.60 4.73
C PRO A 35 -6.98 -13.95 3.35
N HIS A 36 -5.86 -13.99 2.63
CA HIS A 36 -5.83 -13.48 1.26
C HIS A 36 -6.77 -14.28 0.35
N MET A 37 -6.63 -15.62 0.38
CA MET A 37 -7.48 -16.53 -0.36
C MET A 37 -8.79 -16.78 0.38
N GLY A 38 -9.91 -16.44 -0.23
CA GLY A 38 -11.26 -16.59 0.32
C GLY A 38 -11.73 -15.42 1.18
N GLY A 39 -10.83 -14.55 1.66
CA GLY A 39 -11.17 -13.35 2.42
C GLY A 39 -11.00 -12.08 1.60
N VAL A 40 -9.79 -11.84 1.08
CA VAL A 40 -9.51 -10.66 0.24
C VAL A 40 -9.99 -10.88 -1.20
N VAL A 41 -9.66 -12.04 -1.79
CA VAL A 41 -10.14 -12.46 -3.10
C VAL A 41 -10.53 -13.94 -3.07
N PRO A 42 -11.47 -14.39 -3.91
CA PRO A 42 -11.84 -15.81 -4.00
C PRO A 42 -10.66 -16.69 -4.37
N MET A 43 -10.70 -17.93 -3.86
CA MET A 43 -9.65 -18.93 -4.15
C MET A 43 -9.45 -19.15 -5.66
N ARG A 44 -10.51 -19.13 -6.46
CA ARG A 44 -10.44 -19.32 -7.93
C ARG A 44 -9.53 -18.29 -8.60
N ILE A 45 -9.62 -17.02 -8.21
CA ILE A 45 -8.80 -15.94 -8.78
C ILE A 45 -7.31 -16.17 -8.54
N VAL A 46 -6.98 -16.66 -7.35
CA VAL A 46 -5.60 -17.00 -6.97
C VAL A 46 -5.13 -18.25 -7.71
N SER A 47 -5.96 -19.30 -7.79
CA SER A 47 -5.61 -20.58 -8.44
C SER A 47 -5.38 -20.41 -9.94
N GLU A 48 -6.11 -19.52 -10.59
CA GLU A 48 -5.95 -19.16 -11.99
C GLU A 48 -4.77 -18.22 -12.25
N MET A 49 -4.04 -17.82 -11.18
CA MET A 49 -2.90 -16.91 -11.24
C MET A 49 -3.17 -15.62 -12.03
N ARG A 50 -4.38 -15.09 -11.94
CA ARG A 50 -4.74 -13.84 -12.61
C ARG A 50 -3.92 -12.67 -12.06
N THR A 51 -3.43 -11.82 -12.93
CA THR A 51 -2.62 -10.64 -12.58
C THR A 51 -3.08 -9.36 -13.28
N ASP A 52 -3.98 -9.46 -14.26
CA ASP A 52 -4.60 -8.25 -14.84
C ASP A 52 -5.61 -7.69 -13.83
N PRO A 53 -5.48 -6.40 -13.45
CA PRO A 53 -6.44 -5.76 -12.54
C PRO A 53 -7.89 -5.89 -12.98
N LYS A 54 -8.18 -5.88 -14.28
CA LYS A 54 -9.53 -5.98 -14.84
C LYS A 54 -10.23 -7.28 -14.46
N ASP A 55 -9.45 -8.36 -14.32
CA ASP A 55 -9.97 -9.69 -13.99
C ASP A 55 -10.14 -9.90 -12.48
N ILE A 56 -9.63 -8.96 -11.65
CA ILE A 56 -9.54 -9.14 -10.20
C ILE A 56 -10.44 -8.14 -9.45
N ILE A 57 -10.54 -6.93 -9.95
CA ILE A 57 -11.20 -5.79 -9.25
C ILE A 57 -12.62 -6.16 -8.78
N GLU A 58 -13.43 -6.80 -9.63
CA GLU A 58 -14.82 -7.16 -9.30
C GLU A 58 -14.93 -8.18 -8.17
N HIS A 59 -13.85 -8.90 -7.88
CA HIS A 59 -13.78 -9.97 -6.88
C HIS A 59 -13.15 -9.52 -5.55
N LEU A 60 -12.69 -8.26 -5.46
CA LEU A 60 -12.10 -7.74 -4.22
C LEU A 60 -13.17 -7.69 -3.13
N PHE A 61 -12.91 -8.40 -2.02
CA PHE A 61 -13.82 -8.54 -0.87
C PHE A 61 -15.23 -9.03 -1.19
N GLU A 62 -15.46 -9.68 -2.34
CA GLU A 62 -16.82 -10.09 -2.77
C GLU A 62 -17.54 -10.96 -1.75
N GLY A 63 -16.81 -11.78 -0.96
CA GLY A 63 -17.39 -12.63 0.09
C GLY A 63 -17.86 -11.88 1.34
N ALA A 64 -17.33 -10.69 1.60
CA ALA A 64 -17.68 -9.87 2.75
C ALA A 64 -18.62 -8.72 2.36
N ILE A 65 -18.35 -8.08 1.24
CA ILE A 65 -19.11 -6.93 0.74
C ILE A 65 -19.34 -7.15 -0.77
N PRO A 66 -20.50 -7.68 -1.18
CA PRO A 66 -20.82 -7.84 -2.60
C PRO A 66 -20.68 -6.52 -3.36
N GLU A 67 -20.12 -6.57 -4.56
CA GLU A 67 -19.89 -5.40 -5.42
C GLU A 67 -19.04 -4.29 -4.77
N PHE A 68 -18.14 -4.65 -3.85
CA PHE A 68 -17.24 -3.70 -3.15
C PHE A 68 -16.58 -2.70 -4.11
N HIS A 69 -16.14 -3.17 -5.28
CA HIS A 69 -15.49 -2.35 -6.31
C HIS A 69 -16.35 -1.22 -6.86
N LYS A 70 -17.69 -1.34 -6.80
CA LYS A 70 -18.63 -0.27 -7.19
C LYS A 70 -18.88 0.72 -6.06
N LEU A 71 -18.65 0.31 -4.83
CA LEU A 71 -18.93 1.09 -3.62
C LEU A 71 -17.73 1.92 -3.17
N CYS A 72 -16.51 1.40 -3.33
CA CYS A 72 -15.28 2.09 -2.96
C CYS A 72 -14.93 3.21 -3.95
N ARG A 73 -14.10 4.13 -3.49
CA ARG A 73 -13.60 5.27 -4.28
C ARG A 73 -12.08 5.39 -4.14
N PRO A 74 -11.38 5.92 -5.13
CA PRO A 74 -9.98 6.27 -4.97
C PRO A 74 -9.78 7.17 -3.74
N GLY A 75 -8.77 6.85 -2.93
CA GLY A 75 -8.51 7.52 -1.66
C GLY A 75 -9.12 6.81 -0.44
N ASP A 76 -10.08 5.91 -0.61
CA ASP A 76 -10.65 5.14 0.50
C ASP A 76 -9.58 4.24 1.16
N LEU A 77 -9.76 3.97 2.44
CA LEU A 77 -8.83 3.25 3.29
C LEU A 77 -9.42 1.94 3.80
N ILE A 78 -8.72 0.85 3.52
CA ILE A 78 -9.01 -0.45 4.12
C ILE A 78 -8.36 -0.46 5.50
N VAL A 79 -9.17 -0.55 6.55
CA VAL A 79 -8.71 -0.65 7.95
C VAL A 79 -9.00 -2.06 8.46
N THR A 80 -7.97 -2.74 8.97
CA THR A 80 -8.12 -4.12 9.41
C THR A 80 -7.42 -4.37 10.74
N GLY A 81 -7.81 -5.43 11.41
CA GLY A 81 -7.16 -5.90 12.62
C GLY A 81 -5.88 -6.68 12.36
N ARG A 82 -5.65 -7.71 13.19
CA ARG A 82 -4.45 -8.55 13.15
C ARG A 82 -4.51 -9.57 12.02
N ASN A 83 -3.31 -10.02 11.58
CA ASN A 83 -3.09 -11.10 10.62
C ASN A 83 -3.78 -10.87 9.25
N PHE A 84 -3.77 -9.65 8.75
CA PHE A 84 -4.33 -9.38 7.43
C PHE A 84 -3.49 -10.04 6.32
N GLY A 85 -4.17 -10.62 5.35
CA GLY A 85 -3.55 -11.17 4.14
C GLY A 85 -2.80 -12.49 4.36
N MET A 86 -3.20 -13.32 5.32
CA MET A 86 -2.61 -14.65 5.53
C MET A 86 -2.62 -15.47 4.25
N GLY A 87 -1.52 -16.22 3.99
CA GLY A 87 -1.34 -16.99 2.75
C GLY A 87 -0.89 -16.14 1.57
N ALA A 88 -0.12 -15.10 1.85
CA ALA A 88 0.38 -14.04 0.99
C ALA A 88 0.34 -14.35 -0.52
N LYS A 89 -0.47 -13.62 -1.23
CA LYS A 89 -0.61 -13.58 -2.69
C LYS A 89 -0.80 -12.13 -3.13
N MET A 90 -0.55 -11.84 -4.41
CA MET A 90 -0.54 -10.47 -4.90
C MET A 90 -1.88 -9.94 -5.39
N GLN A 91 -2.82 -10.82 -5.75
CA GLN A 91 -4.04 -10.47 -6.48
C GLN A 91 -4.88 -9.38 -5.80
N GLY A 92 -5.15 -9.52 -4.50
CA GLY A 92 -5.90 -8.53 -3.75
C GLY A 92 -5.21 -7.17 -3.69
N TYR A 93 -3.86 -7.16 -3.54
CA TYR A 93 -3.08 -5.92 -3.52
C TYR A 93 -3.04 -5.24 -4.89
N ILE A 94 -3.03 -6.02 -5.99
CA ILE A 94 -3.17 -5.51 -7.36
C ILE A 94 -4.52 -4.79 -7.50
N ALA A 95 -5.62 -5.42 -7.06
CA ALA A 95 -6.95 -4.82 -7.12
C ALA A 95 -7.06 -3.56 -6.26
N MET A 96 -6.57 -3.59 -5.01
CA MET A 96 -6.55 -2.42 -4.12
C MET A 96 -5.80 -1.24 -4.75
N LYS A 97 -4.60 -1.48 -5.29
CA LYS A 97 -3.81 -0.45 -5.96
C LYS A 97 -4.53 0.11 -7.17
N ALA A 98 -5.10 -0.74 -8.02
CA ALA A 98 -5.81 -0.31 -9.22
C ALA A 98 -7.06 0.51 -8.92
N LEU A 99 -7.71 0.26 -7.77
CA LEU A 99 -8.83 1.04 -7.26
C LEU A 99 -8.39 2.31 -6.50
N GLY A 100 -7.08 2.55 -6.35
CA GLY A 100 -6.56 3.71 -5.63
C GLY A 100 -6.80 3.67 -4.12
N LEU A 101 -6.82 2.48 -3.51
CA LEU A 101 -7.06 2.29 -2.09
C LEU A 101 -5.75 2.28 -1.29
N GLY A 102 -5.81 2.68 -0.01
CA GLY A 102 -4.75 2.49 0.97
C GLY A 102 -5.09 1.40 1.99
N LEU A 103 -4.07 0.82 2.61
CA LEU A 103 -4.23 -0.22 3.62
C LEU A 103 -3.62 0.21 4.95
N VAL A 104 -4.37 0.06 6.03
CA VAL A 104 -3.90 0.27 7.42
C VAL A 104 -4.31 -0.95 8.23
N CYS A 105 -3.36 -1.63 8.88
CA CYS A 105 -3.65 -2.84 9.64
C CYS A 105 -2.87 -2.92 10.96
N GLU A 106 -3.46 -3.62 11.94
CA GLU A 106 -2.75 -3.89 13.19
C GLU A 106 -1.54 -4.79 12.97
N SER A 107 -1.66 -5.81 12.13
CA SER A 107 -0.52 -6.61 11.69
C SER A 107 -0.82 -7.37 10.40
N MET A 108 0.24 -7.72 9.71
CA MET A 108 0.23 -8.62 8.57
C MET A 108 1.54 -9.43 8.55
N SER A 109 1.54 -10.57 7.85
CA SER A 109 2.75 -11.37 7.75
C SER A 109 3.83 -10.64 6.93
N PHE A 110 5.10 -10.96 7.19
CA PHE A 110 6.22 -10.41 6.42
C PHE A 110 6.06 -10.61 4.91
N LEU A 111 5.58 -11.78 4.48
CA LEU A 111 5.35 -12.06 3.06
C LEU A 111 4.25 -11.18 2.49
N ALA A 112 3.13 -11.02 3.20
CA ALA A 112 2.03 -10.15 2.80
C ALA A 112 2.48 -8.69 2.66
N TYR A 113 3.23 -8.18 3.65
CA TYR A 113 3.80 -6.84 3.62
C TYR A 113 4.72 -6.63 2.42
N ARG A 114 5.64 -7.57 2.17
CA ARG A 114 6.56 -7.52 1.04
C ARG A 114 5.83 -7.52 -0.30
N GLU A 115 4.77 -8.33 -0.45
CA GLU A 115 3.96 -8.34 -1.67
C GLU A 115 3.23 -7.00 -1.87
N ALA A 116 2.62 -6.44 -0.82
CA ALA A 116 1.94 -5.15 -0.89
C ALA A 116 2.89 -4.02 -1.31
N ILE A 117 4.06 -3.92 -0.68
CA ILE A 117 5.11 -2.95 -1.06
C ILE A 117 5.61 -3.21 -2.48
N GLY A 118 5.83 -4.50 -2.83
CA GLY A 118 6.31 -4.90 -4.16
C GLY A 118 5.38 -4.52 -5.30
N ILE A 119 4.08 -4.54 -5.06
CA ILE A 119 3.05 -4.06 -5.98
C ILE A 119 3.00 -2.52 -6.01
N GLY A 120 3.46 -1.84 -4.96
CA GLY A 120 3.38 -0.38 -4.80
C GLY A 120 2.06 0.08 -4.19
N LEU A 121 1.45 -0.75 -3.32
CA LEU A 121 0.28 -0.38 -2.54
C LEU A 121 0.71 0.44 -1.32
N PRO A 122 0.09 1.61 -1.02
CA PRO A 122 0.31 2.33 0.22
C PRO A 122 -0.18 1.50 1.41
N VAL A 123 0.71 1.19 2.36
CA VAL A 123 0.37 0.35 3.52
C VAL A 123 1.08 0.81 4.79
N LEU A 124 0.31 0.95 5.89
CA LEU A 124 0.83 0.99 7.25
C LEU A 124 0.47 -0.31 7.98
N THR A 125 1.43 -0.88 8.65
CA THR A 125 1.25 -2.05 9.53
C THR A 125 1.84 -1.77 10.90
N GLY A 126 1.50 -2.57 11.90
CA GLY A 126 1.89 -2.27 13.29
C GLY A 126 0.98 -1.24 13.96
N CYS A 127 -0.16 -0.91 13.37
CA CYS A 127 -1.10 0.09 13.87
C CYS A 127 -1.98 -0.49 15.00
N THR A 128 -1.37 -0.85 16.13
CA THR A 128 -2.04 -1.50 17.25
C THR A 128 -3.28 -0.74 17.69
N GLY A 129 -4.43 -1.42 17.77
CA GLY A 129 -5.71 -0.87 18.23
C GLY A 129 -6.49 -0.09 17.16
N ILE A 130 -5.97 0.04 15.94
CA ILE A 130 -6.61 0.86 14.90
C ILE A 130 -8.00 0.33 14.51
N SER A 131 -8.19 -0.99 14.50
CA SER A 131 -9.49 -1.60 14.19
C SER A 131 -10.58 -1.23 15.20
N SER A 132 -10.20 -0.94 16.45
CA SER A 132 -11.12 -0.48 17.51
C SER A 132 -11.27 1.04 17.55
N ALA A 133 -10.39 1.77 16.86
CA ALA A 133 -10.35 3.23 16.85
C ALA A 133 -11.15 3.83 15.66
N CYS A 134 -11.69 2.99 14.79
CA CYS A 134 -12.45 3.39 13.60
C CYS A 134 -13.81 2.72 13.57
N ASN A 135 -14.78 3.41 12.95
CA ASN A 135 -16.05 2.84 12.54
C ASN A 135 -16.12 2.75 11.02
N GLN A 136 -17.01 1.86 10.55
CA GLN A 136 -17.33 1.79 9.13
C GLN A 136 -17.76 3.17 8.60
N MET A 137 -17.20 3.59 7.47
CA MET A 137 -17.47 4.87 6.80
C MET A 137 -16.97 6.12 7.54
N ASP A 138 -16.19 6.01 8.62
CA ASP A 138 -15.51 7.18 9.17
C ASP A 138 -14.65 7.85 8.07
N GLU A 139 -14.57 9.17 8.07
CA GLU A 139 -13.64 9.92 7.21
C GLU A 139 -12.26 9.90 7.83
N LEU A 140 -11.28 9.44 7.09
CA LEU A 140 -9.91 9.23 7.53
C LEU A 140 -8.93 10.02 6.67
N SER A 141 -7.80 10.42 7.28
CA SER A 141 -6.62 10.91 6.59
C SER A 141 -5.38 10.15 7.07
N VAL A 142 -4.57 9.67 6.15
CA VAL A 142 -3.35 8.91 6.46
C VAL A 142 -2.19 9.44 5.66
N ASN A 143 -1.07 9.70 6.34
CA ASN A 143 0.21 9.95 5.70
C ASN A 143 1.13 8.75 5.90
N PHE A 144 1.35 7.97 4.86
CA PHE A 144 2.15 6.73 4.89
C PHE A 144 3.65 7.01 5.07
N GLN A 145 4.12 8.21 4.72
CA GLN A 145 5.51 8.59 4.85
C GLN A 145 5.89 8.98 6.28
N THR A 146 4.96 9.59 7.00
CA THR A 146 5.19 10.06 8.37
C THR A 146 4.55 9.16 9.43
N GLY A 147 3.60 8.30 9.04
CA GLY A 147 2.83 7.47 9.97
C GLY A 147 1.68 8.21 10.68
N LEU A 148 1.40 9.45 10.31
CA LEU A 148 0.28 10.18 10.88
C LEU A 148 -1.04 9.62 10.35
N PHE A 149 -1.93 9.27 11.26
CA PHE A 149 -3.28 8.80 10.99
C PHE A 149 -4.28 9.66 11.75
N THR A 150 -5.23 10.24 11.03
CA THR A 150 -6.31 11.07 11.60
C THR A 150 -7.66 10.43 11.31
N ASN A 151 -8.43 10.12 12.34
CA ASN A 151 -9.86 9.87 12.20
C ASN A 151 -10.59 11.22 12.28
N ILE A 152 -10.94 11.76 11.13
CA ILE A 152 -11.55 13.09 11.00
C ILE A 152 -12.95 13.09 11.62
N THR A 153 -13.74 12.04 11.40
CA THR A 153 -15.09 11.91 11.95
C THR A 153 -15.09 11.97 13.48
N GLN A 154 -14.10 11.34 14.11
CA GLN A 154 -14.00 11.27 15.57
C GLN A 154 -13.09 12.35 16.15
N ASN A 155 -12.43 13.17 15.31
CA ASN A 155 -11.46 14.20 15.70
C ASN A 155 -10.33 13.62 16.58
N ARG A 156 -9.70 12.54 16.11
CA ARG A 156 -8.62 11.84 16.82
C ARG A 156 -7.42 11.60 15.91
N ASP A 157 -6.24 11.89 16.43
CA ASP A 157 -4.96 11.67 15.79
C ASP A 157 -4.22 10.50 16.44
N TYR A 158 -3.52 9.73 15.61
CA TYR A 158 -2.67 8.62 16.01
C TYR A 158 -1.34 8.75 15.28
N GLN A 159 -0.25 8.38 15.95
CA GLN A 159 1.07 8.29 15.35
C GLN A 159 1.52 6.85 15.33
N PHE A 160 1.72 6.31 14.15
CA PHE A 160 2.24 4.96 13.94
C PHE A 160 3.64 5.00 13.32
N GLU A 161 4.32 3.87 13.29
CA GLU A 161 5.58 3.73 12.59
C GLU A 161 5.37 3.96 11.08
N PRO A 162 6.13 4.88 10.47
CA PRO A 162 6.01 5.13 9.04
C PRO A 162 6.53 3.97 8.21
N VAL A 163 6.24 3.99 6.91
CA VAL A 163 6.93 3.11 5.97
C VAL A 163 8.44 3.35 6.08
N PRO A 164 9.26 2.31 6.29
CA PRO A 164 10.72 2.45 6.37
C PRO A 164 11.30 3.18 5.16
N SER A 165 12.24 4.09 5.38
CA SER A 165 12.81 4.94 4.32
C SER A 165 13.34 4.15 3.12
N ALA A 166 13.97 3.00 3.36
CA ALA A 166 14.45 2.12 2.30
C ALA A 166 13.34 1.56 1.38
N LEU A 167 12.10 1.50 1.87
CA LEU A 167 10.93 1.04 1.09
C LEU A 167 10.17 2.20 0.46
N GLN A 168 10.38 3.43 0.92
CA GLN A 168 9.74 4.61 0.35
C GLN A 168 10.16 4.82 -1.11
N ASP A 169 11.43 4.56 -1.46
CA ASP A 169 11.91 4.65 -2.84
C ASP A 169 11.19 3.63 -3.75
N VAL A 170 10.97 2.41 -3.26
CA VAL A 170 10.25 1.36 -3.99
C VAL A 170 8.81 1.79 -4.24
N LEU A 171 8.12 2.29 -3.22
CA LEU A 171 6.74 2.79 -3.34
C LEU A 171 6.62 3.98 -4.27
N SER A 172 7.53 4.96 -4.15
CA SER A 172 7.58 6.15 -5.02
C SER A 172 7.74 5.80 -6.49
N CYS A 173 8.45 4.69 -6.78
CA CYS A 173 8.57 4.17 -8.15
C CYS A 173 7.32 3.41 -8.62
N GLY A 174 6.35 3.14 -7.74
CA GLY A 174 5.16 2.36 -8.05
C GLY A 174 5.34 0.85 -7.88
N GLY A 175 6.35 0.42 -7.12
CA GLY A 175 6.63 -0.98 -6.75
C GLY A 175 7.98 -1.49 -7.25
N THR A 176 8.31 -2.71 -6.87
CA THR A 176 9.64 -3.31 -7.07
C THR A 176 10.05 -3.40 -8.55
N THR A 177 9.13 -3.78 -9.44
CA THR A 177 9.43 -3.92 -10.87
C THR A 177 9.81 -2.57 -11.49
N ALA A 178 9.05 -1.52 -11.20
CA ALA A 178 9.32 -0.18 -11.69
C ALA A 178 10.65 0.37 -11.11
N TRP A 179 10.88 0.17 -9.82
CA TRP A 179 12.12 0.54 -9.14
C TRP A 179 13.35 -0.15 -9.74
N LEU A 180 13.29 -1.47 -9.98
CA LEU A 180 14.38 -2.23 -10.61
C LEU A 180 14.65 -1.76 -12.05
N ASN A 181 13.61 -1.47 -12.82
CA ASN A 181 13.77 -0.97 -14.19
C ASN A 181 14.49 0.40 -14.20
N GLN A 182 14.12 1.31 -13.29
CA GLN A 182 14.80 2.61 -13.17
C GLN A 182 16.26 2.45 -12.75
N TRP A 183 16.51 1.65 -11.72
CA TRP A 183 17.87 1.36 -11.26
C TRP A 183 18.74 0.81 -12.38
N TRP A 184 18.19 -0.13 -13.18
CA TRP A 184 18.89 -0.72 -14.30
C TRP A 184 19.22 0.29 -15.40
N GLN A 185 18.29 1.16 -15.76
CA GLN A 185 18.52 2.22 -16.76
C GLN A 185 19.60 3.19 -16.29
N GLN A 186 19.57 3.61 -15.04
CA GLN A 186 20.61 4.47 -14.46
C GLN A 186 21.98 3.79 -14.50
N LYS A 187 22.06 2.51 -14.13
CA LYS A 187 23.31 1.76 -14.16
C LYS A 187 23.87 1.62 -15.58
N LYS A 188 23.02 1.37 -16.57
CA LYS A 188 23.45 1.33 -17.99
C LYS A 188 24.01 2.66 -18.46
N ALA A 189 23.35 3.78 -18.15
CA ALA A 189 23.81 5.11 -18.52
C ALA A 189 25.21 5.41 -17.94
N ASN A 190 25.43 5.08 -16.67
CA ASN A 190 26.73 5.28 -16.01
C ASN A 190 27.86 4.42 -16.61
N LEU A 191 27.54 3.22 -17.11
CA LEU A 191 28.52 2.34 -17.77
C LEU A 191 28.89 2.80 -19.18
N GLN A 192 28.04 3.60 -19.83
CA GLN A 192 28.31 4.15 -21.17
C GLN A 192 29.09 5.47 -21.12
N THR A 193 29.17 6.09 -19.95
CA THR A 193 29.89 7.37 -19.72
C THR A 193 31.24 7.19 -19.03
N ALA A 194 31.60 5.98 -18.65
CA ALA A 194 32.89 5.60 -18.07
C ALA A 194 33.81 4.94 -19.09
#